data_1126608a9aad46c7048a23385fbaf100
#
_entry.id   1126608a9aad46c7048a23385fbaf100
#
_cell.length_a   1.000
_cell.length_b   1.000
_cell.length_c   1.000
_cell.angle_alpha   90.00
_cell.angle_beta   90.00
_cell.angle_gamma   90.00
#
_symmetry.space_group_name_H-M   'P 1'
#
loop_
_entity.id
_entity.type
_entity.pdbx_description
1 polymer ?
#
loop_
_entity_poly.entity_id
_entity_poly.type
_entity_poly.pdbx_seq_one_letter_code
_entity_poly.pdbx_strand_id
1 'polypeptide(L)'
;MAMDRVGKIVEGMRASPASVRFSDLCAVCEHYFGAARRQGGSHRIYKTPWAGDPRVNIQNGEGGKAKPYQVRQVLAAIAKLEEKS
;
A
#
# COMPACT_ATOMS: atom_id res chain seq x y z
N MET A 1 14.60 17.61 -7.39
CA MET A 1 13.16 17.61 -7.20
C MET A 1 12.81 17.04 -5.85
N ALA A 2 11.96 17.72 -5.12
CA ALA A 2 11.57 17.23 -3.81
C ALA A 2 10.75 15.94 -3.96
N MET A 3 11.01 15.00 -3.08
CA MET A 3 10.24 13.78 -3.01
C MET A 3 8.85 14.13 -2.48
N ASP A 4 7.82 13.64 -3.11
CA ASP A 4 6.46 13.90 -2.63
C ASP A 4 6.18 13.05 -1.39
N ARG A 5 5.00 13.28 -0.81
CA ARG A 5 4.60 12.59 0.41
C ARG A 5 4.60 11.07 0.24
N VAL A 6 4.10 10.60 -0.90
CA VAL A 6 4.02 9.16 -1.17
C VAL A 6 5.42 8.55 -1.22
N GLY A 7 6.36 9.21 -1.88
CA GLY A 7 7.73 8.72 -1.94
C GLY A 7 8.36 8.56 -0.58
N LYS A 8 8.14 9.54 0.30
CA LYS A 8 8.66 9.46 1.67
C LYS A 8 8.02 8.32 2.46
N ILE A 9 6.72 8.11 2.28
CA ILE A 9 6.03 7.01 2.95
C ILE A 9 6.59 5.67 2.47
N VAL A 10 6.80 5.51 1.17
CA VAL A 10 7.33 4.26 0.61
C VAL A 10 8.73 3.98 1.17
N GLU A 11 9.57 5.00 1.27
CA GLU A 11 10.88 4.80 1.88
C GLU A 11 10.78 4.35 3.34
N GLY A 12 9.86 4.94 4.09
CA GLY A 12 9.62 4.53 5.46
C GLY A 12 9.11 3.09 5.55
N MET A 13 8.26 2.70 4.61
CA MET A 13 7.75 1.33 4.54
C MET A 13 8.88 0.33 4.34
N ARG A 14 9.84 0.66 3.47
CA ARG A 14 10.99 -0.23 3.22
C ARG A 14 11.90 -0.32 4.43
N ALA A 15 12.09 0.80 5.12
CA ALA A 15 12.98 0.84 6.28
C ALA A 15 12.35 0.17 7.50
N SER A 16 11.06 0.38 7.73
CA SER A 16 10.38 -0.10 8.95
C SER A 16 8.95 -0.51 8.65
N PRO A 17 8.76 -1.71 8.08
CA PRO A 17 7.40 -2.16 7.73
C PRO A 17 6.44 -2.22 8.93
N ALA A 18 6.97 -2.40 10.14
CA ALA A 18 6.15 -2.50 11.34
C ALA A 18 5.73 -1.14 11.89
N SER A 19 6.25 -0.05 11.34
CA SER A 19 5.98 1.31 11.85
C SER A 19 5.19 2.17 10.89
N VAL A 20 4.39 1.55 10.04
CA VAL A 20 3.62 2.27 9.01
C VAL A 20 2.20 2.49 9.50
N ARG A 21 1.73 3.72 9.40
CA ARG A 21 0.34 4.02 9.73
C ARG A 21 -0.59 3.50 8.64
N PHE A 22 -1.74 3.01 9.04
CA PHE A 22 -2.72 2.50 8.08
C PHE A 22 -3.14 3.59 7.09
N SER A 23 -3.35 4.82 7.56
CA SER A 23 -3.73 5.92 6.69
C SER A 23 -2.65 6.23 5.64
N ASP A 24 -1.38 6.09 6.02
CA ASP A 24 -0.28 6.29 5.08
C ASP A 24 -0.24 5.17 4.04
N LEU A 25 -0.48 3.94 4.46
CA LEU A 25 -0.53 2.81 3.53
C LEU A 25 -1.68 2.99 2.55
N CYS A 26 -2.84 3.46 3.01
CA CYS A 26 -3.96 3.77 2.13
C CYS A 26 -3.59 4.82 1.09
N ALA A 27 -2.89 5.87 1.51
CA ALA A 27 -2.48 6.93 0.58
C ALA A 27 -1.55 6.39 -0.50
N VAL A 28 -0.63 5.51 -0.14
CA VAL A 28 0.28 4.87 -1.09
C VAL A 28 -0.50 4.01 -2.07
N CYS A 29 -1.42 3.19 -1.57
CA CYS A 29 -2.22 2.33 -2.44
C CYS A 29 -3.07 3.15 -3.41
N GLU A 30 -3.66 4.23 -2.94
CA GLU A 30 -4.48 5.08 -3.81
C GLU A 30 -3.63 5.74 -4.89
N HIS A 31 -2.40 6.10 -4.56
CA HIS A 31 -1.50 6.70 -5.55
C HIS A 31 -1.13 5.71 -6.66
N TYR A 32 -0.83 4.47 -6.30
CA TYR A 32 -0.35 3.48 -7.28
C TYR A 32 -1.46 2.67 -7.93
N PHE A 33 -2.56 2.42 -7.24
CA PHE A 33 -3.61 1.51 -7.72
C PHE A 33 -4.96 2.19 -7.93
N GLY A 34 -5.08 3.45 -7.56
CA GLY A 34 -6.35 4.17 -7.65
C GLY A 34 -7.22 3.97 -6.43
N ALA A 35 -8.48 4.39 -6.51
CA ALA A 35 -9.39 4.32 -5.39
C ALA A 35 -9.66 2.88 -4.98
N ALA A 36 -9.90 2.67 -3.69
CA ALA A 36 -10.22 1.35 -3.18
C ALA A 36 -11.50 0.81 -3.83
N ARG A 37 -11.48 -0.44 -4.24
CA ARG A 37 -12.66 -1.10 -4.82
C ARG A 37 -13.69 -1.41 -3.75
N ARG A 38 -13.21 -1.75 -2.55
CA ARG A 38 -14.05 -2.00 -1.41
C ARG A 38 -13.54 -1.26 -0.21
N GLN A 39 -14.44 -0.59 0.48
CA GLN A 39 -14.17 0.07 1.73
C GLN A 39 -15.26 -0.34 2.70
N GLY A 40 -14.87 -1.01 3.76
CA GLY A 40 -15.83 -1.42 4.78
C GLY A 40 -15.08 -1.64 6.06
N GLY A 41 -15.46 -0.94 7.12
CA GLY A 41 -14.76 -1.05 8.38
C GLY A 41 -13.29 -0.76 8.23
N SER A 42 -12.45 -1.70 8.62
CA SER A 42 -11.00 -1.52 8.60
C SER A 42 -10.33 -2.17 7.39
N HIS A 43 -11.11 -2.66 6.43
CA HIS A 43 -10.56 -3.33 5.26
C HIS A 43 -10.65 -2.45 4.03
N ARG A 44 -9.62 -2.50 3.18
CA ARG A 44 -9.63 -1.85 1.87
C ARG A 44 -8.99 -2.78 0.85
N ILE A 45 -9.61 -2.89 -0.31
CA ILE A 45 -9.14 -3.75 -1.39
C ILE A 45 -8.86 -2.90 -2.61
N TYR A 46 -7.66 -3.03 -3.17
CA TYR A 46 -7.23 -2.28 -4.35
C TYR A 46 -6.97 -3.26 -5.48
N LYS A 47 -7.41 -2.90 -6.68
CA LYS A 47 -7.19 -3.71 -7.86
C LYS A 47 -5.82 -3.40 -8.45
N THR A 48 -5.12 -4.44 -8.90
CA THR A 48 -3.85 -4.29 -9.59
C THR A 48 -4.06 -4.37 -11.10
N PRO A 49 -3.15 -3.77 -11.90
CA PRO A 49 -3.35 -3.72 -13.35
C PRO A 49 -2.94 -4.96 -14.13
N TRP A 50 -2.32 -5.93 -13.50
CA TRP A 50 -1.85 -7.11 -14.23
C TRP A 50 -2.88 -8.23 -14.20
N ALA A 51 -2.68 -9.19 -15.13
CA ALA A 51 -3.60 -10.31 -15.29
C ALA A 51 -3.54 -11.24 -14.09
N GLY A 52 -4.62 -12.00 -13.89
CA GLY A 52 -4.71 -12.93 -12.77
C GLY A 52 -5.34 -12.32 -11.53
N ASP A 53 -5.59 -11.04 -11.58
CA ASP A 53 -6.29 -10.28 -10.57
C ASP A 53 -5.77 -10.50 -9.13
N PRO A 54 -4.46 -10.36 -8.92
CA PRO A 54 -3.98 -10.28 -7.55
C PRO A 54 -4.44 -8.95 -6.96
N ARG A 55 -5.20 -9.00 -5.91
CA ARG A 55 -5.69 -7.80 -5.25
C ARG A 55 -4.78 -7.45 -4.10
N VAL A 56 -4.64 -6.16 -3.84
CA VAL A 56 -3.96 -5.71 -2.65
C VAL A 56 -5.02 -5.48 -1.58
N ASN A 57 -4.95 -6.26 -0.53
CA ASN A 57 -5.92 -6.23 0.57
C ASN A 57 -5.19 -5.74 1.80
N ILE A 58 -5.61 -4.59 2.34
CA ILE A 58 -4.99 -4.04 3.54
C ILE A 58 -6.03 -3.90 4.64
N GLN A 59 -5.57 -4.02 5.87
CA GLN A 59 -6.42 -4.00 7.04
C GLN A 59 -5.76 -3.21 8.15
N ASN A 60 -6.55 -2.40 8.84
CA ASN A 60 -6.07 -1.65 9.98
C ASN A 60 -5.71 -2.61 11.12
N GLY A 61 -4.50 -2.50 11.62
CA GLY A 61 -4.04 -3.28 12.76
C GLY A 61 -4.22 -2.50 14.05
N GLU A 62 -3.55 -2.93 15.09
CA GLU A 62 -3.62 -2.29 16.38
C GLU A 62 -3.01 -0.91 16.36
N GLY A 63 -3.62 0.01 17.09
CA GLY A 63 -3.09 1.36 17.25
C GLY A 63 -3.06 2.17 15.98
N GLY A 64 -3.89 1.82 15.00
CA GLY A 64 -3.93 2.54 13.73
C GLY A 64 -2.76 2.23 12.80
N LYS A 65 -1.99 1.19 13.10
CA LYS A 65 -0.85 0.81 12.28
C LYS A 65 -1.25 -0.26 11.28
N ALA A 66 -0.61 -0.23 10.11
CA ALA A 66 -0.78 -1.27 9.11
C ALA A 66 -0.07 -2.54 9.57
N LYS A 67 -0.59 -3.68 9.13
CA LYS A 67 0.04 -4.96 9.44
C LYS A 67 1.31 -5.11 8.62
N PRO A 68 2.44 -5.48 9.24
CA PRO A 68 3.72 -5.51 8.53
C PRO A 68 3.72 -6.39 7.28
N TYR A 69 3.07 -7.55 7.33
CA TYR A 69 3.08 -8.42 6.16
C TYR A 69 2.32 -7.80 4.98
N GLN A 70 1.30 -6.99 5.27
CA GLN A 70 0.57 -6.28 4.22
C GLN A 70 1.39 -5.13 3.66
N VAL A 71 2.18 -4.46 4.49
CA VAL A 71 3.11 -3.45 4.01
C VAL A 71 4.09 -4.07 3.02
N ARG A 72 4.61 -5.25 3.32
CA ARG A 72 5.52 -5.96 2.43
C ARG A 72 4.83 -6.36 1.13
N GLN A 73 3.56 -6.77 1.20
CA GLN A 73 2.80 -7.10 -0.01
C GLN A 73 2.63 -5.88 -0.90
N VAL A 74 2.33 -4.74 -0.31
CA VAL A 74 2.19 -3.49 -1.07
C VAL A 74 3.51 -3.12 -1.72
N LEU A 75 4.62 -3.24 -1.00
CA LEU A 75 5.94 -2.96 -1.57
C LEU A 75 6.26 -3.87 -2.75
N ALA A 76 5.93 -5.15 -2.62
CA ALA A 76 6.13 -6.12 -3.71
C ALA A 76 5.28 -5.75 -4.93
N ALA A 77 4.04 -5.34 -4.70
CA ALA A 77 3.16 -4.92 -5.78
C ALA A 77 3.67 -3.66 -6.48
N ILE A 78 4.19 -2.71 -5.71
CA ILE A 78 4.77 -1.49 -6.27
C ILE A 78 5.99 -1.83 -7.13
N ALA A 79 6.86 -2.69 -6.63
CA ALA A 79 8.04 -3.11 -7.38
C ALA A 79 7.66 -3.76 -8.70
N LYS A 80 6.63 -4.60 -8.68
CA LYS A 80 6.15 -5.25 -9.91
C LYS A 80 5.58 -4.23 -10.87
N LEU A 81 4.85 -3.23 -10.35
CA LEU A 81 4.28 -2.18 -11.18
C LEU A 81 5.39 -1.36 -11.85
N GLU A 82 6.45 -1.05 -11.12
CA GLU A 82 7.58 -0.31 -11.64
C GLU A 82 8.35 -1.10 -12.70
N GLU A 83 8.46 -2.42 -12.52
CA GLU A 83 9.11 -3.28 -13.51
C GLU A 83 8.38 -3.26 -14.83
N LYS A 84 7.06 -3.13 -14.81
CA LYS A 84 6.25 -3.20 -16.03
C LYS A 84 6.15 -1.87 -16.77
N SER A 85 6.54 -0.80 -16.15
CA SER A 85 6.43 0.53 -16.77
C SER A 85 7.67 0.95 -17.60
#